data_ba95392289bfe566aa500a8ca266e03e
#
_entry.id   ba95392289bfe566aa500a8ca266e03e
#
_cell.length_a   1.000
_cell.length_b   1.000
_cell.length_c   1.000
_cell.angle_alpha   90.00
_cell.angle_beta   90.00
_cell.angle_gamma   90.00
#
_symmetry.space_group_name_H-M   'P 1'
#
loop_
_entity.id
_entity.type
_entity.pdbx_description
1 polymer ?
#
loop_
_entity_poly.entity_id
_entity_poly.type
_entity_poly.pdbx_seq_one_letter_code
_entity_poly.pdbx_strand_id
1 'polypeptide(L)'
;MRNSRLDRILYIQQVLVQGGVLNKQQTADRFGVSEKTIQRDLDTLRSYFADSEPRREILYNSAKGGYLLDDTLSRFLTSSEILAVCKILLESRSMVKEEMFPILDKLVQVCTPLDRLNQVKDLISNERFHYVEPQHGRKFIESLWEIGTAVENHNVMEITYCRTHDGESRVRTIEPVGILFSEYYFYLAAFIEGIDKDKHFQNPQDNSPTIYRIDRIQNYKTLDRHFAQRYTDRFQEGEMRKRIQFI
;
A
#
# COMPACT_ATOMS: atom_id res chain seq x y z
N MET A 1 -22.11 28.43 -12.29
CA MET A 1 -22.13 27.34 -11.30
C MET A 1 -23.57 27.14 -10.81
N ARG A 2 -24.06 25.92 -10.71
CA ARG A 2 -25.38 25.66 -10.11
C ARG A 2 -25.27 25.94 -8.60
N ASN A 3 -25.98 26.97 -8.11
CA ASN A 3 -26.00 27.37 -6.69
C ASN A 3 -27.09 26.60 -5.92
N SER A 4 -27.22 25.31 -6.13
CA SER A 4 -28.19 24.50 -5.39
C SER A 4 -27.71 24.25 -3.94
N ARG A 5 -28.66 24.00 -3.04
CA ARG A 5 -28.31 23.58 -1.66
C ARG A 5 -27.42 22.34 -1.65
N LEU A 6 -27.66 21.42 -2.56
CA LEU A 6 -26.91 20.18 -2.69
C LEU A 6 -25.44 20.46 -3.08
N ASP A 7 -25.22 21.30 -4.11
CA ASP A 7 -23.86 21.66 -4.55
C ASP A 7 -23.06 22.30 -3.42
N ARG A 8 -23.72 23.13 -2.58
CA ARG A 8 -23.09 23.77 -1.43
C ARG A 8 -22.74 22.79 -0.33
N ILE A 9 -23.65 21.89 0.04
CA ILE A 9 -23.39 20.85 1.05
C ILE A 9 -22.26 19.93 0.61
N LEU A 10 -22.23 19.49 -0.66
CA LEU A 10 -21.16 18.64 -1.21
C LEU A 10 -19.81 19.37 -1.22
N TYR A 11 -19.79 20.67 -1.55
CA TYR A 11 -18.59 21.46 -1.48
C TYR A 11 -18.06 21.56 -0.04
N ILE A 12 -18.93 21.87 0.95
CA ILE A 12 -18.56 21.95 2.36
C ILE A 12 -18.01 20.60 2.83
N GLN A 13 -18.72 19.51 2.51
CA GLN A 13 -18.29 18.16 2.82
C GLN A 13 -16.91 17.85 2.24
N GLN A 14 -16.69 18.17 0.96
CA GLN A 14 -15.42 17.94 0.30
C GLN A 14 -14.28 18.68 1.00
N VAL A 15 -14.46 19.98 1.30
CA VAL A 15 -13.43 20.78 2.00
C VAL A 15 -13.10 20.16 3.35
N LEU A 16 -14.12 19.80 4.14
CA LEU A 16 -13.93 19.23 5.48
C LEU A 16 -13.24 17.85 5.43
N VAL A 17 -13.69 16.97 4.53
CA VAL A 17 -13.11 15.62 4.39
C VAL A 17 -11.66 15.66 3.89
N GLN A 18 -11.31 16.65 3.09
CA GLN A 18 -9.94 16.88 2.64
C GLN A 18 -9.04 17.58 3.67
N GLY A 19 -9.49 17.74 4.92
CA GLY A 19 -8.74 18.38 5.99
C GLY A 19 -8.63 19.91 5.84
N GLY A 20 -9.42 20.50 4.95
CA GLY A 20 -9.46 21.96 4.76
C GLY A 20 -10.17 22.68 5.91
N VAL A 21 -9.87 23.98 6.03
CA VAL A 21 -10.55 24.87 6.98
C VAL A 21 -11.72 25.56 6.28
N LEU A 22 -12.93 25.37 6.79
CA LEU A 22 -14.11 26.02 6.26
C LEU A 22 -14.38 27.36 6.97
N ASN A 23 -14.19 28.46 6.27
CA ASN A 23 -14.60 29.77 6.75
C ASN A 23 -16.03 30.09 6.31
N LYS A 24 -16.91 30.39 7.27
CA LYS A 24 -18.35 30.66 6.95
C LYS A 24 -18.56 31.87 6.04
N GLN A 25 -17.87 32.98 6.33
CA GLN A 25 -18.00 34.19 5.54
C GLN A 25 -17.60 33.96 4.09
N GLN A 26 -16.39 33.43 3.88
CA GLN A 26 -15.88 33.13 2.53
C GLN A 26 -16.77 32.14 1.77
N THR A 27 -17.32 31.14 2.48
CA THR A 27 -18.23 30.17 1.88
C THR A 27 -19.58 30.80 1.53
N ALA A 28 -20.10 31.68 2.38
CA ALA A 28 -21.31 32.45 2.14
C ALA A 28 -21.16 33.35 0.90
N ASP A 29 -20.07 34.08 0.81
CA ASP A 29 -19.73 34.95 -0.32
C ASP A 29 -19.61 34.16 -1.63
N ARG A 30 -18.91 33.01 -1.58
CA ARG A 30 -18.73 32.12 -2.74
C ARG A 30 -20.06 31.63 -3.35
N PHE A 31 -21.06 31.32 -2.52
CA PHE A 31 -22.35 30.81 -2.96
C PHE A 31 -23.45 31.86 -3.01
N GLY A 32 -23.16 33.12 -2.67
CA GLY A 32 -24.13 34.21 -2.65
C GLY A 32 -25.28 33.99 -1.65
N VAL A 33 -24.98 33.43 -0.48
CA VAL A 33 -25.96 33.12 0.58
C VAL A 33 -25.53 33.74 1.92
N SER A 34 -26.43 33.75 2.90
CA SER A 34 -26.10 34.25 4.25
C SER A 34 -25.28 33.22 5.03
N GLU A 35 -24.45 33.69 5.98
CA GLU A 35 -23.73 32.83 6.94
C GLU A 35 -24.69 31.92 7.73
N LYS A 36 -25.93 32.39 8.01
CA LYS A 36 -26.95 31.57 8.65
C LYS A 36 -27.34 30.36 7.81
N THR A 37 -27.30 30.51 6.48
CA THR A 37 -27.52 29.39 5.54
C THR A 37 -26.39 28.38 5.63
N ILE A 38 -25.13 28.84 5.63
CA ILE A 38 -23.94 27.98 5.80
C ILE A 38 -23.99 27.25 7.16
N GLN A 39 -24.43 27.95 8.23
CA GLN A 39 -24.58 27.31 9.54
C GLN A 39 -25.55 26.13 9.50
N ARG A 40 -26.72 26.29 8.84
CA ARG A 40 -27.69 25.20 8.68
C ARG A 40 -27.15 24.03 7.87
N ASP A 41 -26.32 24.30 6.85
CA ASP A 41 -25.69 23.26 6.07
C ASP A 41 -24.61 22.52 6.90
N LEU A 42 -23.83 23.24 7.74
CA LEU A 42 -22.91 22.64 8.70
C LEU A 42 -23.64 21.78 9.75
N ASP A 43 -24.82 22.23 10.23
CA ASP A 43 -25.60 21.45 11.19
C ASP A 43 -26.16 20.16 10.55
N THR A 44 -26.54 20.22 9.27
CA THR A 44 -26.92 19.03 8.49
C THR A 44 -25.74 18.04 8.39
N LEU A 45 -24.52 18.53 8.10
CA LEU A 45 -23.34 17.71 8.00
C LEU A 45 -22.88 17.19 9.37
N ARG A 46 -23.08 17.93 10.47
CA ARG A 46 -22.82 17.44 11.84
C ARG A 46 -23.66 16.21 12.15
N SER A 47 -24.97 16.26 11.86
CA SER A 47 -25.82 15.09 12.04
C SER A 47 -25.36 13.91 11.19
N TYR A 48 -25.02 14.13 9.91
CA TYR A 48 -24.51 13.09 9.02
C TYR A 48 -23.21 12.46 9.54
N PHE A 49 -22.25 13.27 9.98
CA PHE A 49 -20.98 12.76 10.49
C PHE A 49 -21.09 12.12 11.89
N ALA A 50 -22.05 12.55 12.70
CA ALA A 50 -22.32 11.92 13.99
C ALA A 50 -22.87 10.49 13.85
N ASP A 51 -23.63 10.24 12.77
CA ASP A 51 -24.22 8.93 12.46
C ASP A 51 -23.30 8.06 11.57
N SER A 52 -22.13 8.60 11.16
CA SER A 52 -21.17 7.85 10.32
C SER A 52 -20.28 6.93 11.16
N GLU A 53 -19.79 5.85 10.53
CA GLU A 53 -18.74 5.00 11.11
C GLU A 53 -17.41 5.20 10.37
N PRO A 54 -16.33 5.64 11.07
CA PRO A 54 -16.30 6.10 12.46
C PRO A 54 -17.04 7.43 12.63
N ARG A 55 -17.58 7.66 13.82
CA ARG A 55 -18.18 8.93 14.22
C ARG A 55 -17.16 10.05 14.10
N ARG A 56 -17.56 11.18 13.49
CA ARG A 56 -16.70 12.37 13.31
C ARG A 56 -17.45 13.62 13.74
N GLU A 57 -16.70 14.65 14.17
CA GLU A 57 -17.27 15.90 14.66
C GLU A 57 -16.73 17.10 13.87
N ILE A 58 -17.60 18.07 13.59
CA ILE A 58 -17.18 19.35 13.01
C ILE A 58 -16.94 20.34 14.16
N LEU A 59 -15.67 20.69 14.39
CA LEU A 59 -15.24 21.60 15.43
C LEU A 59 -14.82 22.96 14.85
N TYR A 60 -15.01 24.02 15.63
CA TYR A 60 -14.48 25.33 15.30
C TYR A 60 -13.08 25.51 15.87
N ASN A 61 -12.13 25.84 15.03
CA ASN A 61 -10.76 26.14 15.42
C ASN A 61 -10.51 27.63 15.34
N SER A 62 -10.36 28.29 16.48
CA SER A 62 -10.15 29.74 16.58
C SER A 62 -8.79 30.18 16.00
N ALA A 63 -7.74 29.37 16.17
CA ALA A 63 -6.41 29.68 15.63
C ALA A 63 -6.37 29.68 14.09
N LYS A 64 -7.19 28.80 13.47
CA LYS A 64 -7.33 28.73 12.01
C LYS A 64 -8.49 29.54 11.44
N GLY A 65 -9.33 30.12 12.31
CA GLY A 65 -10.45 30.98 11.93
C GLY A 65 -11.58 30.28 11.17
N GLY A 66 -11.81 28.99 11.43
CA GLY A 66 -12.81 28.24 10.69
C GLY A 66 -13.16 26.86 11.27
N TYR A 67 -14.06 26.16 10.59
CA TYR A 67 -14.51 24.83 10.95
C TYR A 67 -13.61 23.77 10.32
N LEU A 68 -13.33 22.72 11.09
CA LEU A 68 -12.57 21.54 10.69
C LEU A 68 -13.41 20.31 11.02
N LEU A 69 -13.24 19.28 10.25
CA LEU A 69 -13.66 17.94 10.66
C LEU A 69 -12.63 17.42 11.68
N ASP A 70 -13.07 17.04 12.88
CA ASP A 70 -12.20 16.36 13.83
C ASP A 70 -11.93 14.95 13.31
N ASP A 71 -10.69 14.75 12.94
CA ASP A 71 -10.21 13.54 12.29
C ASP A 71 -9.18 12.84 13.20
N THR A 72 -9.45 12.84 14.52
CA THR A 72 -8.61 12.12 15.50
C THR A 72 -8.50 10.63 15.20
N LEU A 73 -9.40 10.10 14.34
CA LEU A 73 -9.37 8.76 13.76
C LEU A 73 -9.15 8.84 12.24
N SER A 74 -8.30 9.77 11.78
CA SER A 74 -8.03 9.91 10.34
C SER A 74 -7.69 8.57 9.71
N ARG A 75 -8.51 8.17 8.75
CA ARG A 75 -8.20 7.02 7.87
C ARG A 75 -7.19 7.40 6.78
N PHE A 76 -6.85 8.67 6.70
CA PHE A 76 -5.94 9.21 5.70
C PHE A 76 -4.58 9.47 6.34
N LEU A 77 -3.56 9.12 5.61
CA LEU A 77 -2.20 9.44 6.00
C LEU A 77 -1.98 10.95 6.01
N THR A 78 -1.29 11.44 7.02
CA THR A 78 -0.82 12.82 7.07
C THR A 78 0.27 13.08 6.03
N SER A 79 0.51 14.35 5.67
CA SER A 79 1.59 14.73 4.75
C SER A 79 2.96 14.20 5.20
N SER A 80 3.22 14.16 6.51
CA SER A 80 4.48 13.65 7.08
C SER A 80 4.61 12.14 6.92
N GLU A 81 3.53 11.40 7.14
CA GLU A 81 3.49 9.95 6.95
C GLU A 81 3.65 9.58 5.49
N ILE A 82 2.94 10.29 4.58
CA ILE A 82 3.08 10.09 3.13
C ILE A 82 4.52 10.37 2.68
N LEU A 83 5.12 11.49 3.16
CA LEU A 83 6.52 11.80 2.85
C LEU A 83 7.45 10.67 3.30
N ALA A 84 7.27 10.16 4.53
CA ALA A 84 8.09 9.06 5.05
C ALA A 84 7.94 7.79 4.20
N VAL A 85 6.70 7.40 3.86
CA VAL A 85 6.42 6.24 3.00
C VAL A 85 7.03 6.42 1.60
N CYS A 86 6.87 7.60 0.98
CA CYS A 86 7.45 7.89 -0.33
C CYS A 86 8.99 7.79 -0.31
N LYS A 87 9.66 8.31 0.73
CA LYS A 87 11.11 8.20 0.88
C LYS A 87 11.57 6.74 1.01
N ILE A 88 10.88 5.93 1.82
CA ILE A 88 11.17 4.50 1.98
C ILE A 88 10.98 3.76 0.64
N LEU A 89 9.88 4.03 -0.07
CA LEU A 89 9.60 3.40 -1.37
C LEU A 89 10.68 3.75 -2.40
N LEU A 90 11.05 5.01 -2.52
CA LEU A 90 12.10 5.45 -3.46
C LEU A 90 13.45 4.80 -3.14
N GLU A 91 13.82 4.73 -1.86
CA GLU A 91 15.09 4.12 -1.44
C GLU A 91 15.07 2.59 -1.58
N SER A 92 13.90 1.97 -1.52
CA SER A 92 13.78 0.49 -1.68
C SER A 92 14.25 0.00 -3.04
N ARG A 93 14.16 0.84 -4.09
CA ARG A 93 14.53 0.50 -5.48
C ARG A 93 14.00 -0.85 -5.96
N SER A 94 12.86 -1.26 -5.43
CA SER A 94 12.34 -2.62 -5.59
C SER A 94 11.51 -2.82 -6.86
N MET A 95 11.07 -1.74 -7.50
CA MET A 95 10.13 -1.76 -8.61
C MET A 95 10.65 -0.94 -9.79
N VAL A 96 10.22 -1.27 -11.00
CA VAL A 96 10.47 -0.44 -12.18
C VAL A 96 9.70 0.89 -12.08
N LYS A 97 10.15 1.94 -12.76
CA LYS A 97 9.51 3.27 -12.74
C LYS A 97 8.03 3.21 -13.09
N GLU A 98 7.67 2.33 -14.04
CA GLU A 98 6.30 2.16 -14.50
C GLU A 98 5.34 1.63 -13.41
N GLU A 99 5.85 0.95 -12.39
CA GLU A 99 5.08 0.51 -11.22
C GLU A 99 5.23 1.50 -10.06
N MET A 100 6.46 1.94 -9.76
CA MET A 100 6.76 2.81 -8.64
C MET A 100 6.09 4.19 -8.74
N PHE A 101 6.20 4.84 -9.89
CA PHE A 101 5.74 6.23 -10.02
C PHE A 101 4.22 6.40 -9.90
N PRO A 102 3.39 5.53 -10.50
CA PRO A 102 1.94 5.59 -10.27
C PRO A 102 1.53 5.38 -8.80
N ILE A 103 2.27 4.53 -8.05
CA ILE A 103 2.02 4.32 -6.62
C ILE A 103 2.35 5.61 -5.84
N LEU A 104 3.51 6.21 -6.09
CA LEU A 104 3.89 7.48 -5.46
C LEU A 104 2.88 8.60 -5.78
N ASP A 105 2.44 8.70 -7.04
CA ASP A 105 1.46 9.71 -7.43
C ASP A 105 0.11 9.51 -6.71
N LYS A 106 -0.37 8.28 -6.57
CA LYS A 106 -1.58 7.96 -5.79
C LYS A 106 -1.40 8.30 -4.31
N LEU A 107 -0.28 7.91 -3.69
CA LEU A 107 0.02 8.23 -2.29
C LEU A 107 0.03 9.74 -2.05
N VAL A 108 0.67 10.51 -2.92
CA VAL A 108 0.72 11.97 -2.78
C VAL A 108 -0.66 12.60 -2.98
N GLN A 109 -1.51 12.04 -3.87
CA GLN A 109 -2.87 12.54 -4.09
C GLN A 109 -3.80 12.37 -2.88
N VAL A 110 -3.57 11.39 -2.02
CA VAL A 110 -4.32 11.21 -0.76
C VAL A 110 -3.75 12.02 0.41
N CYS A 111 -2.75 12.88 0.12
CA CYS A 111 -2.15 13.77 1.12
C CYS A 111 -3.18 14.78 1.64
N THR A 112 -3.34 14.86 2.93
CA THR A 112 -4.18 15.85 3.59
C THR A 112 -3.35 16.67 4.59
N PRO A 113 -3.53 17.98 4.65
CA PRO A 113 -4.38 18.82 3.81
C PRO A 113 -3.78 19.04 2.40
N LEU A 114 -4.64 19.34 1.44
CA LEU A 114 -4.28 19.50 0.01
C LEU A 114 -3.24 20.60 -0.26
N ASP A 115 -3.16 21.61 0.59
CA ASP A 115 -2.19 22.72 0.49
C ASP A 115 -0.73 22.22 0.62
N ARG A 116 -0.49 21.08 1.27
CA ARG A 116 0.83 20.46 1.42
C ARG A 116 1.21 19.47 0.33
N LEU A 117 0.28 19.14 -0.57
CA LEU A 117 0.52 18.19 -1.65
C LEU A 117 1.73 18.61 -2.52
N ASN A 118 1.82 19.88 -2.92
CA ASN A 118 2.94 20.37 -3.70
C ASN A 118 4.25 20.32 -2.91
N GLN A 119 4.22 20.64 -1.62
CA GLN A 119 5.39 20.55 -0.75
C GLN A 119 5.94 19.11 -0.67
N VAL A 120 5.06 18.10 -0.55
CA VAL A 120 5.49 16.68 -0.57
C VAL A 120 6.10 16.31 -1.92
N LYS A 121 5.47 16.73 -3.03
CA LYS A 121 6.02 16.51 -4.38
C LYS A 121 7.42 17.09 -4.54
N ASP A 122 7.62 18.32 -4.09
CA ASP A 122 8.91 19.01 -4.18
C ASP A 122 9.98 18.29 -3.34
N LEU A 123 9.63 17.82 -2.13
CA LEU A 123 10.53 17.10 -1.23
C LEU A 123 10.98 15.72 -1.73
N ILE A 124 10.23 15.10 -2.63
CA ILE A 124 10.59 13.81 -3.24
C ILE A 124 11.08 13.93 -4.68
N SER A 125 11.06 15.15 -5.26
CA SER A 125 11.32 15.36 -6.69
C SER A 125 12.72 14.94 -7.10
N ASN A 126 13.73 15.22 -6.28
CA ASN A 126 15.11 14.90 -6.59
C ASN A 126 15.36 13.39 -6.62
N GLU A 127 14.90 12.66 -5.61
CA GLU A 127 15.04 11.19 -5.56
C GLU A 127 14.24 10.54 -6.68
N ARG A 128 13.04 11.06 -6.99
CA ARG A 128 12.22 10.57 -8.10
C ARG A 128 12.95 10.76 -9.43
N PHE A 129 13.59 11.90 -9.65
CA PHE A 129 14.35 12.21 -10.88
C PHE A 129 15.54 11.25 -11.03
N HIS A 130 16.29 11.03 -9.95
CA HIS A 130 17.46 10.17 -9.92
C HIS A 130 17.15 8.71 -9.57
N TYR A 131 15.88 8.31 -9.58
CA TYR A 131 15.49 6.95 -9.24
C TYR A 131 16.16 5.91 -10.13
N VAL A 132 16.90 5.00 -9.51
CA VAL A 132 17.58 3.90 -10.18
C VAL A 132 16.68 2.68 -10.14
N GLU A 133 16.28 2.19 -11.28
CA GLU A 133 15.46 0.99 -11.40
C GLU A 133 16.26 -0.28 -11.09
N PRO A 134 15.59 -1.32 -10.57
CA PRO A 134 16.24 -2.61 -10.39
C PRO A 134 16.64 -3.21 -11.75
N GLN A 135 17.79 -3.90 -11.78
CA GLN A 135 18.36 -4.45 -13.03
C GLN A 135 17.48 -5.51 -13.69
N HIS A 136 16.54 -6.14 -12.96
CA HIS A 136 15.66 -7.16 -13.54
C HIS A 136 14.66 -6.60 -14.57
N GLY A 137 14.31 -5.30 -14.50
CA GLY A 137 13.43 -4.63 -15.46
C GLY A 137 12.00 -5.19 -15.57
N ARG A 138 11.56 -6.00 -14.61
CA ARG A 138 10.27 -6.70 -14.64
C ARG A 138 9.23 -6.02 -13.75
N LYS A 139 7.99 -5.98 -14.25
CA LYS A 139 6.80 -5.67 -13.47
C LYS A 139 6.35 -6.92 -12.72
N PHE A 140 5.94 -6.78 -11.47
CA PHE A 140 5.53 -7.93 -10.67
C PHE A 140 4.47 -7.62 -9.59
N ILE A 141 3.91 -6.42 -9.52
CA ILE A 141 2.90 -6.08 -8.49
C ILE A 141 1.67 -6.98 -8.60
N GLU A 142 1.19 -7.24 -9.81
CA GLU A 142 0.06 -8.16 -10.03
C GLU A 142 0.43 -9.59 -9.59
N SER A 143 1.63 -10.04 -9.97
CA SER A 143 2.14 -11.36 -9.53
C SER A 143 2.27 -11.43 -8.01
N LEU A 144 2.71 -10.36 -7.37
CA LEU A 144 2.82 -10.27 -5.91
C LEU A 144 1.46 -10.45 -5.23
N TRP A 145 0.41 -9.84 -5.79
CA TRP A 145 -0.96 -9.97 -5.29
C TRP A 145 -1.50 -11.40 -5.46
N GLU A 146 -1.34 -11.99 -6.65
CA GLU A 146 -1.81 -13.34 -6.93
C GLU A 146 -1.08 -14.39 -6.09
N ILE A 147 0.24 -14.26 -5.92
CA ILE A 147 1.04 -15.09 -5.02
C ILE A 147 0.59 -14.91 -3.57
N GLY A 148 0.33 -13.67 -3.14
CA GLY A 148 -0.19 -13.38 -1.80
C GLY A 148 -1.54 -14.04 -1.54
N THR A 149 -2.42 -14.03 -2.52
CA THR A 149 -3.72 -14.72 -2.45
C THR A 149 -3.55 -16.23 -2.34
N ALA A 150 -2.60 -16.82 -3.07
CA ALA A 150 -2.29 -18.24 -2.98
C ALA A 150 -1.72 -18.62 -1.60
N VAL A 151 -0.88 -17.76 -1.00
CA VAL A 151 -0.37 -17.94 0.38
C VAL A 151 -1.52 -17.92 1.37
N GLU A 152 -2.42 -16.94 1.30
CA GLU A 152 -3.56 -16.78 2.20
C GLU A 152 -4.51 -17.98 2.14
N ASN A 153 -4.81 -18.44 0.93
CA ASN A 153 -5.72 -19.58 0.70
C ASN A 153 -5.04 -20.95 0.80
N HIS A 154 -3.73 -21.00 1.08
CA HIS A 154 -2.95 -22.24 1.11
C HIS A 154 -3.05 -23.04 -0.19
N ASN A 155 -3.10 -22.36 -1.34
CA ASN A 155 -3.13 -23.02 -2.63
C ASN A 155 -1.73 -23.50 -3.04
N VAL A 156 -1.68 -24.69 -3.60
CA VAL A 156 -0.47 -25.19 -4.27
C VAL A 156 -0.26 -24.42 -5.57
N MET A 157 0.98 -24.07 -5.87
CA MET A 157 1.35 -23.36 -7.10
C MET A 157 2.34 -24.15 -7.93
N GLU A 158 2.27 -24.02 -9.24
CA GLU A 158 3.32 -24.40 -10.16
C GLU A 158 4.04 -23.13 -10.61
N ILE A 159 5.36 -23.08 -10.48
CA ILE A 159 6.18 -21.95 -10.90
C ILE A 159 7.27 -22.40 -11.87
N THR A 160 7.57 -21.53 -12.85
CA THR A 160 8.78 -21.64 -13.68
C THR A 160 9.80 -20.63 -13.16
N TYR A 161 10.87 -21.12 -12.54
CA TYR A 161 11.87 -20.31 -11.89
C TYR A 161 13.20 -20.33 -12.61
N CYS A 162 13.74 -19.13 -12.92
CA CYS A 162 15.05 -18.96 -13.53
C CYS A 162 16.14 -18.90 -12.45
N ARG A 163 17.08 -19.83 -12.48
CA ARG A 163 18.19 -19.92 -11.52
C ARG A 163 19.30 -18.92 -11.86
N THR A 164 19.97 -18.43 -10.82
CA THR A 164 21.07 -17.46 -10.98
C THR A 164 22.34 -18.09 -11.52
N HIS A 165 22.62 -19.32 -11.12
CA HIS A 165 23.93 -19.96 -11.32
C HIS A 165 24.14 -20.44 -12.76
N ASP A 166 23.10 -20.96 -13.39
CA ASP A 166 23.16 -21.59 -14.73
C ASP A 166 22.21 -20.95 -15.76
N GLY A 167 21.36 -20.01 -15.32
CA GLY A 167 20.33 -19.41 -16.18
C GLY A 167 19.22 -20.38 -16.61
N GLU A 168 19.26 -21.63 -16.12
CA GLU A 168 18.24 -22.62 -16.45
C GLU A 168 16.91 -22.31 -15.76
N SER A 169 15.84 -22.49 -16.53
CA SER A 169 14.47 -22.40 -15.99
C SER A 169 14.00 -23.79 -15.58
N ARG A 170 13.45 -23.89 -14.36
CA ARG A 170 12.91 -25.14 -13.83
C ARG A 170 11.48 -24.94 -13.38
N VAL A 171 10.64 -25.90 -13.74
CA VAL A 171 9.27 -25.99 -13.22
C VAL A 171 9.31 -26.67 -11.85
N ARG A 172 8.59 -26.08 -10.90
CA ARG A 172 8.43 -26.58 -9.52
C ARG A 172 6.98 -26.46 -9.08
N THR A 173 6.49 -27.52 -8.48
CA THR A 173 5.24 -27.47 -7.69
C THR A 173 5.62 -27.10 -6.28
N ILE A 174 4.99 -26.05 -5.74
CA ILE A 174 5.35 -25.46 -4.46
C ILE A 174 4.13 -25.20 -3.59
N GLU A 175 4.35 -25.21 -2.28
CA GLU A 175 3.42 -24.83 -1.24
C GLU A 175 3.87 -23.47 -0.68
N PRO A 176 3.30 -22.34 -1.15
CA PRO A 176 3.73 -21.00 -0.77
C PRO A 176 3.29 -20.69 0.66
N VAL A 177 4.21 -20.23 1.51
CA VAL A 177 3.95 -19.99 2.94
C VAL A 177 4.16 -18.57 3.41
N GLY A 178 4.78 -17.71 2.58
CA GLY A 178 4.95 -16.31 2.93
C GLY A 178 5.68 -15.49 1.88
N ILE A 179 5.46 -14.18 1.94
CA ILE A 179 6.15 -13.20 1.11
C ILE A 179 7.01 -12.32 2.02
N LEU A 180 8.23 -12.06 1.61
CA LEU A 180 9.21 -11.25 2.34
C LEU A 180 9.73 -10.14 1.45
N PHE A 181 10.08 -9.01 2.05
CA PHE A 181 10.87 -7.98 1.40
C PHE A 181 12.21 -7.83 2.15
N SER A 182 13.31 -7.91 1.41
CA SER A 182 14.66 -7.70 1.96
C SER A 182 15.56 -7.11 0.88
N GLU A 183 16.37 -6.14 1.25
CA GLU A 183 17.41 -5.51 0.41
C GLU A 183 16.86 -5.05 -0.93
N TYR A 184 16.21 -4.79 -1.57
CA TYR A 184 15.72 -4.39 -2.91
C TYR A 184 14.78 -5.40 -3.58
N TYR A 185 14.55 -6.61 -2.98
CA TYR A 185 13.79 -7.65 -3.64
C TYR A 185 12.65 -8.19 -2.80
N PHE A 186 11.61 -8.63 -3.49
CA PHE A 186 10.56 -9.43 -2.90
C PHE A 186 10.89 -10.92 -3.08
N TYR A 187 10.63 -11.68 -2.03
CA TYR A 187 10.90 -13.10 -1.96
C TYR A 187 9.65 -13.87 -1.61
N LEU A 188 9.48 -15.04 -2.23
CA LEU A 188 8.50 -16.02 -1.89
C LEU A 188 9.18 -17.15 -1.10
N ALA A 189 8.69 -17.42 0.09
CA ALA A 189 9.06 -18.61 0.85
C ALA A 189 8.06 -19.73 0.53
N ALA A 190 8.56 -20.90 0.13
CA ALA A 190 7.71 -22.02 -0.24
C ALA A 190 8.39 -23.38 -0.01
N PHE A 191 7.62 -24.38 0.32
CA PHE A 191 8.08 -25.78 0.30
C PHE A 191 7.94 -26.34 -1.11
N ILE A 192 8.86 -27.22 -1.50
CA ILE A 192 8.82 -27.88 -2.81
C ILE A 192 8.15 -29.24 -2.65
N GLU A 193 7.07 -29.48 -3.37
CA GLU A 193 6.35 -30.74 -3.34
C GLU A 193 7.20 -31.87 -3.96
N GLY A 194 7.28 -33.00 -3.29
CA GLY A 194 7.93 -34.20 -3.81
C GLY A 194 9.44 -34.14 -4.01
N ILE A 195 10.13 -33.15 -3.41
CA ILE A 195 11.57 -33.03 -3.57
C ILE A 195 12.30 -34.11 -2.73
N ASP A 196 13.26 -34.77 -3.36
CA ASP A 196 14.24 -35.63 -2.67
C ASP A 196 15.28 -34.74 -1.95
N LYS A 197 15.07 -34.52 -0.64
CA LYS A 197 15.92 -33.63 0.16
C LYS A 197 17.36 -34.11 0.23
N ASP A 198 17.59 -35.44 0.23
CA ASP A 198 18.94 -36.01 0.34
C ASP A 198 19.80 -35.69 -0.90
N LYS A 199 19.16 -35.51 -2.06
CA LYS A 199 19.86 -35.17 -3.31
C LYS A 199 20.01 -33.68 -3.57
N HIS A 200 19.16 -32.86 -2.96
CA HIS A 200 19.01 -31.45 -3.38
C HIS A 200 19.36 -30.44 -2.31
N PHE A 201 19.46 -30.86 -1.03
CA PHE A 201 19.78 -29.97 0.09
C PHE A 201 21.09 -30.36 0.76
N GLN A 202 21.89 -29.36 1.15
CA GLN A 202 23.13 -29.60 1.93
C GLN A 202 22.83 -30.18 3.31
N ASN A 203 21.66 -29.86 3.87
CA ASN A 203 21.17 -30.44 5.11
C ASN A 203 19.74 -30.99 4.89
N PRO A 204 19.58 -32.29 4.67
CA PRO A 204 18.27 -32.92 4.43
C PRO A 204 17.29 -32.78 5.61
N GLN A 205 17.81 -32.54 6.82
CA GLN A 205 16.99 -32.34 8.01
C GLN A 205 16.49 -30.88 8.16
N ASP A 206 16.94 -29.97 7.32
CA ASP A 206 16.40 -28.61 7.33
C ASP A 206 14.98 -28.58 6.78
N ASN A 207 14.05 -28.25 7.67
CA ASN A 207 12.62 -28.09 7.35
C ASN A 207 12.26 -26.64 6.99
N SER A 208 13.22 -25.82 6.66
CA SER A 208 12.96 -24.44 6.22
C SER A 208 12.45 -24.39 4.78
N PRO A 209 11.56 -23.47 4.47
CA PRO A 209 11.12 -23.25 3.10
C PRO A 209 12.26 -22.74 2.21
N THR A 210 12.18 -23.08 0.95
CA THR A 210 13.05 -22.53 -0.10
C THR A 210 12.65 -21.08 -0.38
N ILE A 211 13.63 -20.21 -0.62
CA ILE A 211 13.42 -18.79 -0.88
C ILE A 211 13.60 -18.52 -2.38
N TYR A 212 12.56 -17.99 -2.99
CA TYR A 212 12.51 -17.63 -4.41
C TYR A 212 12.40 -16.12 -4.55
N ARG A 213 13.25 -15.49 -5.36
CA ARG A 213 13.06 -14.09 -5.75
C ARG A 213 11.87 -14.00 -6.72
N ILE A 214 10.89 -13.15 -6.41
CA ILE A 214 9.65 -13.05 -7.22
C ILE A 214 9.94 -12.55 -8.64
N ASP A 215 10.89 -11.63 -8.81
CA ASP A 215 11.31 -11.12 -10.13
C ASP A 215 11.91 -12.20 -11.05
N ARG A 216 12.31 -13.36 -10.51
CA ARG A 216 12.84 -14.51 -11.28
C ARG A 216 11.81 -15.57 -11.60
N ILE A 217 10.61 -15.46 -11.08
CA ILE A 217 9.49 -16.32 -11.45
C ILE A 217 9.03 -15.87 -12.83
N GLN A 218 9.29 -16.68 -13.85
CA GLN A 218 8.96 -16.38 -15.25
C GLN A 218 7.50 -16.63 -15.56
N ASN A 219 6.95 -17.69 -14.97
CA ASN A 219 5.55 -18.06 -15.10
C ASN A 219 5.08 -18.74 -13.80
N TYR A 220 3.80 -18.65 -13.51
CA TYR A 220 3.18 -19.32 -12.38
C TYR A 220 1.73 -19.64 -12.66
N LYS A 221 1.23 -20.65 -11.98
CA LYS A 221 -0.16 -21.08 -12.01
C LYS A 221 -0.59 -21.54 -10.62
N THR A 222 -1.66 -20.97 -10.13
CA THR A 222 -2.33 -21.46 -8.91
C THR A 222 -3.13 -22.71 -9.27
N LEU A 223 -2.92 -23.79 -8.53
CA LEU A 223 -3.62 -25.06 -8.72
C LEU A 223 -4.87 -25.11 -7.84
N ASP A 224 -5.86 -25.86 -8.29
CA ASP A 224 -7.09 -26.12 -7.52
C ASP A 224 -6.86 -27.23 -6.48
N ARG A 225 -5.79 -27.06 -5.68
CA ARG A 225 -5.38 -27.93 -4.58
C ARG A 225 -4.89 -27.08 -3.42
N HIS A 226 -5.24 -27.51 -2.20
CA HIS A 226 -4.80 -26.86 -0.98
C HIS A 226 -3.82 -27.77 -0.24
N PHE A 227 -2.83 -27.18 0.42
CA PHE A 227 -1.94 -27.88 1.33
C PHE A 227 -2.31 -27.61 2.79
N ALA A 228 -2.05 -28.58 3.67
CA ALA A 228 -2.28 -28.44 5.10
C ALA A 228 -1.04 -27.85 5.77
N GLN A 229 -1.12 -26.61 6.23
CA GLN A 229 -0.06 -25.99 7.01
C GLN A 229 -0.15 -26.50 8.46
N ARG A 230 0.84 -27.29 8.90
CA ARG A 230 0.93 -27.69 10.31
C ARG A 230 1.32 -26.48 11.18
N TYR A 231 0.85 -26.46 12.42
CA TYR A 231 1.18 -25.38 13.36
C TYR A 231 2.69 -25.23 13.58
N THR A 232 3.43 -26.36 13.55
CA THR A 232 4.89 -26.43 13.67
C THR A 232 5.63 -25.86 12.46
N ASP A 233 4.98 -25.85 11.29
CA ASP A 233 5.55 -25.40 10.02
C ASP A 233 5.09 -23.98 9.67
N ARG A 234 4.49 -23.27 10.65
CA ARG A 234 4.12 -21.87 10.47
C ARG A 234 5.36 -21.07 10.17
N PHE A 235 5.30 -20.38 9.03
CA PHE A 235 6.32 -19.46 8.60
C PHE A 235 6.55 -18.39 9.66
N GLN A 236 7.73 -18.42 10.29
CA GLN A 236 8.17 -17.40 11.24
C GLN A 236 9.02 -16.38 10.50
N GLU A 237 8.38 -15.32 10.01
CA GLU A 237 9.03 -14.26 9.23
C GLU A 237 10.28 -13.71 9.92
N GLY A 238 10.25 -13.54 11.25
CA GLY A 238 11.38 -13.04 12.03
C GLY A 238 12.62 -13.95 11.99
N GLU A 239 12.44 -15.27 11.96
CA GLU A 239 13.54 -16.24 11.83
C GLU A 239 14.09 -16.26 10.40
N MET A 240 13.23 -16.16 9.40
CA MET A 240 13.64 -16.14 7.99
C MET A 240 14.35 -14.85 7.60
N ARG A 241 13.99 -13.69 8.15
CA ARG A 241 14.73 -12.44 7.93
C ARG A 241 16.19 -12.53 8.34
N LYS A 242 16.50 -13.24 9.43
CA LYS A 242 17.89 -13.47 9.84
C LYS A 242 18.66 -14.30 8.81
N ARG A 243 17.99 -15.23 8.11
CA ARG A 243 18.61 -16.08 7.09
C ARG A 243 18.83 -15.36 5.76
N ILE A 244 17.93 -14.46 5.36
CA ILE A 244 18.03 -13.69 4.11
C ILE A 244 19.19 -12.67 4.17
N GLN A 245 19.53 -12.14 5.35
CA GLN A 245 20.67 -11.21 5.51
C GLN A 245 22.04 -11.83 5.21
N PHE A 246 22.13 -13.13 4.98
CA PHE A 246 23.37 -13.85 4.68
C PHE A 246 23.40 -14.45 3.25
N ILE A 247 22.47 -14.08 2.37
CA ILE A 247 22.43 -14.48 0.97
C ILE A 247 22.79 -13.30 0.06
#